data_109771252eae990fa112cd55e2769080
#
_entry.id   109771252eae990fa112cd55e2769080
#
_cell.length_a   1.000
_cell.length_b   1.000
_cell.length_c   1.000
_cell.angle_alpha   90.00
_cell.angle_beta   90.00
_cell.angle_gamma   90.00
#
_symmetry.space_group_name_H-M   'P 1'
#
loop_
_entity.id
_entity.type
_entity.pdbx_description
1 polymer ?
#
loop_
_entity_poly.entity_id
_entity_poly.type
_entity_poly.pdbx_seq_one_letter_code
_entity_poly.pdbx_strand_id
1 'polypeptide(L)'
;KPEDFMKLYTSEKSVISGIYYESISGCAVIHEYKDSHRMMDRQEVKYRFNTFPVYGVGLGFVCVKKGVFEDIGRPWFGLGRVEHVIDGTTYILPLGEDLDWCERVAAKGHQVYVDPNVVLGHTKSMVI
;
A
#
# COMPACT_ATOMS: atom_id res chain seq x y z
N LYS A 1 17.15 6.74 -2.27
CA LYS A 1 18.22 6.84 -3.28
C LYS A 1 17.61 7.10 -4.65
N PRO A 2 18.26 7.86 -5.51
CA PRO A 2 17.75 8.11 -6.86
C PRO A 2 17.48 6.84 -7.67
N GLU A 3 18.29 5.81 -7.46
CA GLU A 3 18.12 4.51 -8.14
C GLU A 3 16.80 3.85 -7.75
N ASP A 4 16.38 3.99 -6.51
CA ASP A 4 15.12 3.41 -6.03
C ASP A 4 13.91 4.04 -6.73
N PHE A 5 13.94 5.36 -6.89
CA PHE A 5 12.92 6.06 -7.65
C PHE A 5 12.86 5.56 -9.09
N MET A 6 14.02 5.43 -9.72
CA MET A 6 14.10 4.97 -11.12
C MET A 6 13.59 3.55 -11.29
N LYS A 7 13.84 2.67 -10.32
CA LYS A 7 13.29 1.31 -10.35
C LYS A 7 11.77 1.32 -10.40
N LEU A 8 11.14 2.13 -9.56
CA LEU A 8 9.69 2.24 -9.57
C LEU A 8 9.18 2.89 -10.84
N TYR A 9 9.82 3.98 -11.26
CA TYR A 9 9.41 4.72 -12.45
C TYR A 9 9.46 3.87 -13.73
N THR A 10 10.49 3.03 -13.87
CA THR A 10 10.69 2.20 -15.06
C THR A 10 9.96 0.86 -15.02
N SER A 11 9.24 0.57 -13.94
CA SER A 11 8.53 -0.72 -13.78
C SER A 11 7.39 -0.94 -14.75
N GLU A 12 6.88 0.14 -15.37
CA GLU A 12 5.71 0.15 -16.25
C GLU A 12 4.39 -0.18 -15.55
N LYS A 13 4.40 -0.28 -14.23
CA LYS A 13 3.18 -0.49 -13.45
C LYS A 13 2.46 0.83 -13.23
N SER A 14 1.11 0.80 -13.23
CA SER A 14 0.30 2.00 -12.98
C SER A 14 0.46 2.52 -11.57
N VAL A 15 0.58 1.61 -10.61
CA VAL A 15 0.79 1.95 -9.19
C VAL A 15 1.79 0.96 -8.62
N ILE A 16 2.91 1.46 -8.12
CA ILE A 16 3.94 0.63 -7.53
C ILE A 16 4.59 1.33 -6.34
N SER A 17 4.79 0.58 -5.27
CA SER A 17 5.38 1.07 -4.03
C SER A 17 6.69 0.35 -3.75
N GLY A 18 7.62 1.05 -3.10
CA GLY A 18 8.70 0.39 -2.37
C GLY A 18 8.22 -0.11 -1.02
N ILE A 19 9.12 -0.69 -0.26
CA ILE A 19 8.85 -1.25 1.07
C ILE A 19 9.41 -0.31 2.13
N TYR A 20 8.61 -0.03 3.15
CA TYR A 20 9.10 0.56 4.39
C TYR A 20 8.40 -0.12 5.57
N TYR A 21 9.07 -0.11 6.72
CA TYR A 21 8.62 -0.83 7.90
C TYR A 21 8.12 0.14 8.95
N GLU A 22 7.00 -0.22 9.58
CA GLU A 22 6.47 0.55 10.69
C GLU A 22 7.35 0.35 11.92
N SER A 23 7.66 1.44 12.63
CA SER A 23 8.61 1.42 13.73
C SER A 23 8.09 0.67 14.97
N ILE A 24 6.80 0.65 15.20
CA ILE A 24 6.20 0.02 16.38
C ILE A 24 6.12 -1.49 16.19
N SER A 25 5.48 -1.94 15.11
CA SER A 25 5.27 -3.36 14.85
C SER A 25 6.44 -4.05 14.17
N GLY A 26 7.31 -3.29 13.49
CA GLY A 26 8.36 -3.83 12.66
C GLY A 26 7.86 -4.47 11.38
N CYS A 27 6.56 -4.41 11.10
CA CYS A 27 5.96 -4.96 9.89
C CYS A 27 6.12 -4.02 8.70
N ALA A 28 6.17 -4.58 7.51
CA ALA A 28 6.08 -3.80 6.28
C ALA A 28 4.68 -3.22 6.15
N VAL A 29 4.57 -1.97 5.68
CA VAL A 29 3.27 -1.32 5.51
C VAL A 29 2.64 -1.80 4.21
N ILE A 30 2.29 -3.09 4.18
CA ILE A 30 1.74 -3.81 3.04
C ILE A 30 0.62 -4.73 3.53
N HIS A 31 -0.54 -4.62 2.89
CA HIS A 31 -1.64 -5.56 3.06
C HIS A 31 -1.73 -6.37 1.77
N GLU A 32 -1.31 -7.63 1.81
CA GLU A 32 -1.24 -8.44 0.60
C GLU A 32 -2.62 -8.79 0.06
N TYR A 33 -3.55 -9.12 0.96
CA TYR A 33 -4.90 -9.53 0.58
C TYR A 33 -5.96 -8.69 1.31
N LYS A 34 -7.14 -8.56 0.72
CA LYS A 34 -8.25 -7.83 1.31
C LYS A 34 -8.63 -8.34 2.69
N ASP A 35 -8.53 -9.66 2.89
CA ASP A 35 -8.87 -10.31 4.16
C ASP A 35 -7.71 -10.36 5.14
N SER A 36 -6.57 -9.78 4.79
CA SER A 36 -5.42 -9.69 5.69
C SER A 36 -5.70 -8.66 6.77
N HIS A 37 -5.89 -9.12 7.99
CA HIS A 37 -6.11 -8.23 9.14
C HIS A 37 -4.81 -7.63 9.68
N ARG A 38 -3.70 -7.99 9.12
CA ARG A 38 -2.39 -7.51 9.54
C ARG A 38 -1.51 -7.17 8.35
N MET A 39 -0.52 -6.33 8.60
CA MET A 39 0.52 -6.04 7.63
C MET A 39 1.48 -7.24 7.51
N MET A 40 2.18 -7.31 6.37
CA MET A 40 3.18 -8.36 6.16
C MET A 40 4.33 -8.20 7.14
N ASP A 41 4.74 -9.31 7.77
CA ASP A 41 5.93 -9.27 8.62
C ASP A 41 7.22 -9.37 7.79
N ARG A 42 8.36 -9.14 8.47
CA ARG A 42 9.65 -9.14 7.78
C ARG A 42 10.01 -10.49 7.17
N GLN A 43 9.56 -11.58 7.77
CA GLN A 43 9.83 -12.92 7.25
C GLN A 43 9.09 -13.18 5.95
N GLU A 44 7.84 -12.75 5.87
CA GLU A 44 7.05 -12.86 4.64
C GLU A 44 7.69 -12.05 3.50
N VAL A 45 8.15 -10.84 3.79
CA VAL A 45 8.80 -9.98 2.80
C VAL A 45 10.12 -10.56 2.33
N LYS A 46 10.87 -11.19 3.24
CA LYS A 46 12.19 -11.75 2.97
C LYS A 46 12.20 -12.79 1.85
N TYR A 47 11.08 -13.49 1.68
CA TYR A 47 10.96 -14.52 0.65
C TYR A 47 10.39 -14.00 -0.67
N ARG A 48 10.19 -12.69 -0.79
CA ARG A 48 9.72 -12.07 -2.03
C ARG A 48 10.91 -11.47 -2.77
N PHE A 49 11.09 -11.89 -4.03
CA PHE A 49 12.22 -11.45 -4.84
C PHE A 49 11.80 -10.62 -6.04
N ASN A 50 10.58 -10.79 -6.49
CA ASN A 50 10.03 -10.10 -7.66
C ASN A 50 8.87 -9.22 -7.27
N THR A 51 8.61 -8.19 -8.09
CA THR A 51 7.40 -7.35 -7.96
C THR A 51 6.17 -8.23 -7.82
N PHE A 52 5.33 -7.94 -6.85
CA PHE A 52 4.13 -8.73 -6.58
C PHE A 52 2.91 -7.84 -6.34
N PRO A 53 1.71 -8.34 -6.70
CA PRO A 53 0.48 -7.57 -6.48
C PRO A 53 0.07 -7.59 -5.02
N VAL A 54 -0.54 -6.50 -4.57
CA VAL A 54 -1.03 -6.36 -3.19
C VAL A 54 -2.39 -5.69 -3.20
N TYR A 55 -3.14 -5.89 -2.10
CA TYR A 55 -4.39 -5.19 -1.88
C TYR A 55 -4.16 -3.72 -1.55
N GLY A 56 -3.22 -3.42 -0.68
CA GLY A 56 -2.97 -2.05 -0.25
C GLY A 56 -1.58 -1.84 0.32
N VAL A 57 -1.15 -0.61 0.29
CA VAL A 57 0.14 -0.15 0.81
C VAL A 57 -0.06 1.19 1.51
N GLY A 58 0.89 1.52 2.40
CA GLY A 58 1.02 2.91 2.83
C GLY A 58 1.60 3.74 1.69
N LEU A 59 1.21 5.00 1.63
CA LEU A 59 1.59 5.89 0.54
C LEU A 59 2.89 6.68 0.81
N GLY A 60 3.76 6.13 1.65
CA GLY A 60 5.02 6.79 2.00
C GLY A 60 5.99 6.94 0.83
N PHE A 61 6.02 5.97 -0.08
CA PHE A 61 6.81 6.05 -1.29
C PHE A 61 6.15 5.21 -2.39
N VAL A 62 5.29 5.86 -3.15
CA VAL A 62 4.54 5.21 -4.22
C VAL A 62 4.72 5.99 -5.52
N CYS A 63 4.86 5.27 -6.63
CA CYS A 63 4.89 5.84 -7.96
C CYS A 63 3.56 5.57 -8.63
N VAL A 64 2.86 6.62 -9.02
CA VAL A 64 1.53 6.55 -9.61
C VAL A 64 1.59 7.10 -11.03
N LYS A 65 1.19 6.28 -12.00
CA LYS A 65 1.21 6.67 -13.41
C LYS A 65 0.15 7.73 -13.67
N LYS A 66 0.46 8.64 -14.59
CA LYS A 66 -0.49 9.65 -15.06
C LYS A 66 -1.79 8.98 -15.51
N GLY A 67 -2.91 9.53 -15.09
CA GLY A 67 -4.24 9.03 -15.43
C GLY A 67 -4.93 8.29 -14.30
N VAL A 68 -4.18 7.72 -13.35
CA VAL A 68 -4.78 6.98 -12.24
C VAL A 68 -5.63 7.89 -11.35
N PHE A 69 -5.12 9.05 -10.95
CA PHE A 69 -5.88 9.99 -10.13
C PHE A 69 -7.12 10.51 -10.85
N GLU A 70 -7.02 10.76 -12.14
CA GLU A 70 -8.15 11.17 -12.95
C GLU A 70 -9.22 10.09 -13.00
N ASP A 71 -8.82 8.83 -13.10
CA ASP A 71 -9.76 7.70 -13.14
C ASP A 71 -10.55 7.55 -11.85
N ILE A 72 -9.91 7.73 -10.70
CA ILE A 72 -10.61 7.57 -9.42
C ILE A 72 -11.45 8.79 -9.04
N GLY A 73 -11.14 9.96 -9.59
CA GLY A 73 -11.90 11.19 -9.33
C GLY A 73 -11.70 11.75 -7.93
N ARG A 74 -12.17 12.97 -7.74
CA ARG A 74 -12.09 13.65 -6.43
C ARG A 74 -13.26 13.27 -5.55
N PRO A 75 -13.10 13.26 -4.22
CA PRO A 75 -11.84 13.45 -3.49
C PRO A 75 -10.93 12.24 -3.64
N TRP A 76 -9.63 12.47 -3.85
CA TRP A 76 -8.67 11.37 -4.05
C TRP A 76 -8.45 10.56 -2.79
N PHE A 77 -8.43 11.24 -1.64
CA PHE A 77 -8.24 10.60 -0.34
C PHE A 77 -9.45 10.88 0.54
N GLY A 78 -9.83 9.90 1.32
CA GLY A 78 -10.95 10.01 2.24
C GLY A 78 -10.93 8.88 3.23
N LEU A 79 -11.88 8.92 4.17
CA LEU A 79 -12.08 7.83 5.11
C LEU A 79 -13.13 6.89 4.53
N GLY A 80 -12.71 5.69 4.18
CA GLY A 80 -13.61 4.63 3.76
C GLY A 80 -14.15 3.86 4.95
N ARG A 81 -14.99 2.89 4.65
CA ARG A 81 -15.55 1.96 5.63
C ARG A 81 -15.45 0.55 5.08
N VAL A 82 -15.19 -0.39 5.96
CA VAL A 82 -15.13 -1.80 5.60
C VAL A 82 -16.01 -2.60 6.56
N GLU A 83 -16.73 -3.58 6.02
CA GLU A 83 -17.53 -4.49 6.81
C GLU A 83 -16.73 -5.74 7.15
N HIS A 84 -16.71 -6.08 8.42
CA HIS A 84 -16.12 -7.34 8.90
C HIS A 84 -17.19 -8.14 9.61
N VAL A 85 -17.32 -9.41 9.25
CA VAL A 85 -18.23 -10.34 9.92
C VAL A 85 -17.41 -11.23 10.84
N ILE A 86 -17.66 -11.13 12.14
CA ILE A 86 -16.98 -11.92 13.15
C ILE A 86 -18.07 -12.60 14.00
N ASP A 87 -18.08 -13.94 14.03
CA ASP A 87 -19.04 -14.75 14.77
C ASP A 87 -20.50 -14.35 14.46
N GLY A 88 -20.80 -14.10 13.19
CA GLY A 88 -22.14 -13.73 12.74
C GLY A 88 -22.54 -12.28 12.99
N THR A 89 -21.67 -11.50 13.62
CA THR A 89 -21.92 -10.07 13.85
C THR A 89 -21.16 -9.24 12.82
N THR A 90 -21.86 -8.30 12.18
CA THR A 90 -21.25 -7.39 11.22
C THR A 90 -20.75 -6.14 11.93
N TYR A 91 -19.47 -5.87 11.76
CA TYR A 91 -18.84 -4.65 12.26
C TYR A 91 -18.51 -3.73 11.09
N ILE A 92 -18.82 -2.46 11.22
CA ILE A 92 -18.42 -1.44 10.25
C ILE A 92 -17.23 -0.71 10.85
N LEU A 93 -16.07 -0.88 10.22
CA LEU A 93 -14.83 -0.29 10.70
C LEU A 93 -14.36 0.81 9.75
N PRO A 94 -13.74 1.87 10.28
CA PRO A 94 -13.17 2.87 9.40
C PRO A 94 -11.98 2.28 8.63
N LEU A 95 -11.91 2.60 7.34
CA LEU A 95 -10.77 2.25 6.50
C LEU A 95 -9.88 3.49 6.41
N GLY A 96 -8.59 3.33 6.70
CA GLY A 96 -7.63 4.42 6.60
C GLY A 96 -7.56 4.99 5.18
N GLU A 97 -7.13 6.23 5.07
CA GLU A 97 -7.10 6.94 3.78
C GLU A 97 -6.22 6.23 2.74
N ASP A 98 -5.13 5.59 3.16
CA ASP A 98 -4.23 4.88 2.26
C ASP A 98 -4.91 3.65 1.65
N LEU A 99 -5.56 2.86 2.49
CA LEU A 99 -6.28 1.67 2.03
C LEU A 99 -7.55 2.04 1.24
N ASP A 100 -8.23 3.09 1.63
CA ASP A 100 -9.38 3.60 0.87
C ASP A 100 -8.95 3.97 -0.54
N TRP A 101 -7.84 4.69 -0.68
CA TRP A 101 -7.30 5.04 -1.99
C TRP A 101 -6.97 3.79 -2.82
N CYS A 102 -6.31 2.81 -2.20
CA CYS A 102 -5.96 1.56 -2.86
C CYS A 102 -7.20 0.79 -3.34
N GLU A 103 -8.26 0.75 -2.54
CA GLU A 103 -9.52 0.12 -2.94
C GLU A 103 -10.16 0.83 -4.13
N ARG A 104 -10.15 2.15 -4.12
CA ARG A 104 -10.72 2.94 -5.22
C ARG A 104 -9.93 2.76 -6.51
N VAL A 105 -8.62 2.66 -6.41
CA VAL A 105 -7.74 2.35 -7.55
C VAL A 105 -8.07 0.97 -8.12
N ALA A 106 -8.22 -0.04 -7.26
CA ALA A 106 -8.57 -1.39 -7.67
C ALA A 106 -9.96 -1.44 -8.34
N ALA A 107 -10.92 -0.67 -7.82
CA ALA A 107 -12.26 -0.59 -8.38
C ALA A 107 -12.27 -0.04 -9.82
N LYS A 108 -11.24 0.72 -10.19
CA LYS A 108 -11.08 1.24 -11.55
C LYS A 108 -10.20 0.36 -12.43
N GLY A 109 -9.85 -0.83 -11.95
CA GLY A 109 -9.09 -1.81 -12.71
C GLY A 109 -7.57 -1.67 -12.64
N HIS A 110 -7.06 -0.82 -11.75
CA HIS A 110 -5.63 -0.69 -11.55
C HIS A 110 -5.17 -1.59 -10.40
N GLN A 111 -4.13 -2.35 -10.64
CA GLN A 111 -3.52 -3.20 -9.62
C GLN A 111 -2.37 -2.46 -8.93
N VAL A 112 -2.34 -2.51 -7.61
CA VAL A 112 -1.23 -1.99 -6.82
C VAL A 112 -0.16 -3.07 -6.70
N TYR A 113 1.09 -2.70 -6.92
CA TYR A 113 2.24 -3.61 -6.85
C TYR A 113 3.26 -3.10 -5.85
N VAL A 114 4.08 -4.02 -5.37
CA VAL A 114 5.24 -3.72 -4.52
C VAL A 114 6.48 -4.29 -5.17
N ASP A 115 7.55 -3.49 -5.22
CA ASP A 115 8.87 -3.95 -5.61
C ASP A 115 9.67 -4.23 -4.33
N PRO A 116 9.93 -5.51 -4.01
CA PRO A 116 10.63 -5.87 -2.78
C PRO A 116 12.12 -5.50 -2.79
N ASN A 117 12.65 -5.12 -3.95
CA ASN A 117 14.04 -4.70 -4.08
C ASN A 117 14.24 -3.22 -3.76
N VAL A 118 13.15 -2.48 -3.58
CA VAL A 118 13.18 -1.06 -3.19
C VAL A 118 12.76 -0.98 -1.73
N VAL A 119 13.74 -0.83 -0.85
CA VAL A 119 13.51 -0.75 0.60
C VAL A 119 13.93 0.61 1.08
N LEU A 120 13.03 1.29 1.76
CA LEU A 120 13.21 2.67 2.21
C LEU A 120 13.31 2.74 3.72
N GLY A 121 14.15 3.66 4.19
CA GLY A 121 14.16 4.01 5.60
C GLY A 121 12.96 4.90 5.91
N HIS A 122 12.24 4.58 6.97
CA HIS A 122 11.16 5.42 7.47
C HIS A 122 11.70 6.27 8.62
N THR A 123 12.09 7.49 8.30
CA THR A 123 12.58 8.43 9.30
C THR A 123 11.40 9.12 9.94
N LYS A 124 11.19 8.89 11.22
CA LYS A 124 10.29 9.72 12.00
C LYS A 124 10.92 11.07 12.21
N SER A 125 10.18 12.12 11.86
CA SER A 125 10.57 13.45 12.30
C SER A 125 10.51 13.49 13.82
N MET A 126 11.66 13.64 14.43
CA MET A 126 11.69 13.94 15.85
C MET A 126 11.51 15.43 16.01
N VAL A 127 10.40 15.83 16.60
CA VAL A 127 10.22 17.20 17.06
C VAL A 127 10.98 17.32 18.36
N ILE A 128 12.02 18.06 18.28
CA ILE A 128 12.83 18.36 19.46
C ILE A 128 12.26 19.61 20.12
#